data_3aad13b0de60713260e5bedd331f5678
#
_entry.id   3aad13b0de60713260e5bedd331f5678
#
_cell.length_a   1.000
_cell.length_b   1.000
_cell.length_c   1.000
_cell.angle_alpha   90.00
_cell.angle_beta   90.00
_cell.angle_gamma   90.00
#
_symmetry.space_group_name_H-M   'P 1'
#
loop_
_entity.id
_entity.type
_entity.pdbx_description
1 polymer ?
#
loop_
_entity_poly.entity_id
_entity_poly.type
_entity_poly.pdbx_seq_one_letter_code
_entity_poly.pdbx_strand_id
1 'polypeptide(L)'
;LTLGEERRILEEWFSHMAIIKDAVDPEGPLPLIFHWSPAERLSLAAEYNSVAFRHPGIDWPELAWFDFYTEVMMAEPVVVKGAMDFGLKSIARAFKSHGFVDTLWKEGPADGLGAMVGAFWCHEAASQGTGSMHDEELMRQIGDYNEVDCLVMMEAINYLRKEH
;
A
#
# COMPACT_ATOMS: atom_id res chain seq x y z
N LEU A 1 -11.02 -14.22 7.30
CA LEU A 1 -10.05 -14.83 6.38
C LEU A 1 -9.71 -16.24 6.91
N THR A 2 -9.80 -17.24 6.06
CA THR A 2 -9.31 -18.59 6.38
C THR A 2 -7.83 -18.71 6.05
N LEU A 3 -7.12 -19.68 6.65
CA LEU A 3 -5.71 -19.93 6.33
C LEU A 3 -5.50 -20.21 4.83
N GLY A 4 -6.44 -20.88 4.18
CA GLY A 4 -6.38 -21.16 2.74
C GLY A 4 -6.50 -19.89 1.89
N GLU A 5 -7.36 -18.96 2.26
CA GLU A 5 -7.52 -17.66 1.57
C GLU A 5 -6.31 -16.78 1.77
N GLU A 6 -5.77 -16.71 2.99
CA GLU A 6 -4.54 -15.98 3.29
C GLU A 6 -3.38 -16.48 2.43
N ARG A 7 -3.18 -17.80 2.38
CA ARG A 7 -2.16 -18.42 1.54
C ARG A 7 -2.35 -18.06 0.06
N ARG A 8 -3.55 -18.16 -0.47
CA ARG A 8 -3.86 -17.84 -1.88
C ARG A 8 -3.53 -16.39 -2.22
N ILE A 9 -3.91 -15.45 -1.36
CA ILE A 9 -3.61 -14.02 -1.55
C ILE A 9 -2.10 -13.78 -1.62
N LEU A 10 -1.33 -14.40 -0.74
CA LEU A 10 0.13 -14.27 -0.74
C LEU A 10 0.77 -14.91 -1.97
N GLU A 11 0.34 -16.10 -2.35
CA GLU A 11 0.83 -16.78 -3.56
C GLU A 11 0.53 -15.97 -4.82
N GLU A 12 -0.65 -15.38 -4.94
CA GLU A 12 -1.03 -14.48 -6.04
C GLU A 12 -0.15 -13.22 -6.05
N TRP A 13 0.09 -12.61 -4.91
CA TRP A 13 0.95 -11.43 -4.79
C TRP A 13 2.39 -11.74 -5.18
N PHE A 14 2.98 -12.80 -4.67
CA PHE A 14 4.35 -13.21 -5.04
C PHE A 14 4.46 -13.59 -6.53
N SER A 15 3.44 -14.25 -7.08
CA SER A 15 3.38 -14.55 -8.50
C SER A 15 3.39 -13.27 -9.35
N HIS A 16 2.64 -12.25 -8.92
CA HIS A 16 2.64 -10.95 -9.58
C HIS A 16 4.00 -10.26 -9.50
N MET A 17 4.65 -10.27 -8.34
CA MET A 17 6.01 -9.73 -8.18
C MET A 17 7.03 -10.46 -9.05
N ALA A 18 6.92 -11.77 -9.18
CA ALA A 18 7.78 -12.57 -10.06
C ALA A 18 7.59 -12.19 -11.54
N ILE A 19 6.36 -11.97 -11.99
CA ILE A 19 6.07 -11.50 -13.35
C ILE A 19 6.73 -10.13 -13.61
N ILE A 20 6.62 -9.20 -12.66
CA ILE A 20 7.27 -7.88 -12.78
C ILE A 20 8.78 -8.03 -12.84
N LYS A 21 9.37 -8.84 -11.94
CA LYS A 21 10.81 -9.15 -11.95
C LYS A 21 11.26 -9.66 -13.32
N ASP A 22 10.59 -10.69 -13.84
CA ASP A 22 10.95 -11.32 -15.11
C ASP A 22 10.85 -10.36 -16.32
N ALA A 23 9.93 -9.40 -16.24
CA ALA A 23 9.78 -8.39 -17.28
C ALA A 23 10.84 -7.28 -17.23
N VAL A 24 11.37 -6.96 -16.04
CA VAL A 24 12.25 -5.79 -15.83
C VAL A 24 13.72 -6.23 -15.65
N ASP A 25 13.96 -7.21 -14.81
CA ASP A 25 15.30 -7.75 -14.50
C ASP A 25 15.18 -9.23 -14.09
N PRO A 26 15.20 -10.15 -15.07
CA PRO A 26 15.03 -11.58 -14.81
C PRO A 26 16.05 -12.20 -13.84
N GLU A 27 17.27 -11.68 -13.81
CA GLU A 27 18.34 -12.16 -12.95
C GLU A 27 18.42 -11.42 -11.60
N GLY A 28 17.65 -10.36 -11.45
CA GLY A 28 17.62 -9.54 -10.26
C GLY A 28 16.78 -10.13 -9.12
N PRO A 29 16.72 -9.43 -7.97
CA PRO A 29 15.85 -9.78 -6.86
C PRO A 29 14.37 -9.47 -7.18
N LEU A 30 13.47 -9.85 -6.26
CA LEU A 30 12.09 -9.39 -6.30
C LEU A 30 12.02 -7.85 -6.25
N PRO A 31 10.96 -7.24 -6.80
CA PRO A 31 10.76 -5.80 -6.77
C PRO A 31 10.84 -5.24 -5.35
N LEU A 32 11.45 -4.06 -5.22
CA LEU A 32 11.49 -3.30 -3.98
C LEU A 32 10.11 -2.76 -3.64
N ILE A 33 9.66 -2.95 -2.40
CA ILE A 33 8.37 -2.51 -1.94
C ILE A 33 8.52 -1.14 -1.27
N PHE A 34 7.99 -0.11 -1.93
CA PHE A 34 7.97 1.23 -1.37
C PHE A 34 6.81 1.38 -0.40
N HIS A 35 7.06 2.04 0.72
CA HIS A 35 6.04 2.46 1.68
C HIS A 35 6.35 3.85 2.23
N TRP A 36 5.36 4.52 2.84
CA TRP A 36 5.49 5.92 3.25
C TRP A 36 5.79 6.10 4.75
N SER A 37 5.71 5.11 5.56
CA SER A 37 6.00 5.23 6.99
C SER A 37 6.42 3.91 7.60
N PRO A 38 7.09 3.93 8.77
CA PRO A 38 7.45 2.69 9.45
C PRO A 38 6.22 1.87 9.91
N ALA A 39 5.02 2.46 9.96
CA ALA A 39 3.81 1.77 10.41
C ALA A 39 3.43 0.62 9.48
N GLU A 40 3.45 0.83 8.16
CA GLU A 40 3.16 -0.22 7.18
C GLU A 40 4.17 -1.36 7.30
N ARG A 41 5.45 -1.05 7.36
CA ARG A 41 6.50 -2.06 7.48
C ARG A 41 6.40 -2.86 8.77
N LEU A 42 6.15 -2.20 9.90
CA LEU A 42 6.04 -2.87 11.20
C LEU A 42 4.82 -3.80 11.24
N SER A 43 3.69 -3.36 10.74
CA SER A 43 2.47 -4.16 10.67
C SER A 43 2.62 -5.32 9.70
N LEU A 44 3.09 -5.07 8.48
CA LEU A 44 3.26 -6.09 7.46
C LEU A 44 4.40 -7.07 7.81
N ALA A 45 5.51 -6.61 8.40
CA ALA A 45 6.57 -7.51 8.84
C ALA A 45 6.12 -8.42 10.00
N ALA A 46 5.34 -7.89 10.94
CA ALA A 46 4.76 -8.69 12.02
C ALA A 46 3.78 -9.72 11.47
N GLU A 47 2.89 -9.33 10.57
CA GLU A 47 1.95 -10.22 9.89
C GLU A 47 2.66 -11.25 9.01
N TYR A 48 3.68 -10.85 8.27
CA TYR A 48 4.47 -11.75 7.43
C TYR A 48 5.19 -12.83 8.25
N ASN A 49 5.81 -12.46 9.37
CA ASN A 49 6.40 -13.42 10.29
C ASN A 49 5.34 -14.36 10.89
N SER A 50 4.15 -13.82 11.20
CA SER A 50 3.01 -14.61 11.66
C SER A 50 2.50 -15.56 10.56
N VAL A 51 2.50 -15.13 9.30
CA VAL A 51 2.17 -15.97 8.14
C VAL A 51 3.13 -17.14 7.99
N ALA A 52 4.43 -16.92 8.10
CA ALA A 52 5.42 -17.99 8.06
C ALA A 52 5.18 -19.03 9.15
N PHE A 53 4.77 -18.59 10.35
CA PHE A 53 4.39 -19.48 11.44
C PHE A 53 3.06 -20.23 11.19
N ARG A 54 2.07 -19.57 10.58
CA ARG A 54 0.76 -20.18 10.25
C ARG A 54 0.83 -21.15 9.07
N HIS A 55 1.82 -21.00 8.19
CA HIS A 55 2.04 -21.86 7.01
C HIS A 55 3.39 -22.56 7.06
N PRO A 56 3.62 -23.44 8.03
CA PRO A 56 4.90 -24.14 8.16
C PRO A 56 5.16 -25.01 6.93
N GLY A 57 6.40 -24.99 6.44
CA GLY A 57 6.82 -25.77 5.27
C GLY A 57 6.67 -25.07 3.94
N ILE A 58 6.23 -23.80 3.93
CA ILE A 58 6.32 -22.94 2.75
C ILE A 58 7.54 -22.05 2.92
N ASP A 59 8.42 -22.07 1.93
CA ASP A 59 9.57 -21.16 1.85
C ASP A 59 9.11 -19.86 1.18
N TRP A 60 8.73 -18.90 2.01
CA TRP A 60 8.31 -17.59 1.54
C TRP A 60 9.53 -16.77 1.12
N PRO A 61 9.49 -16.08 -0.02
CA PRO A 61 10.62 -15.26 -0.46
C PRO A 61 10.86 -14.09 0.49
N GLU A 62 12.11 -13.68 0.62
CA GLU A 62 12.47 -12.49 1.37
C GLU A 62 11.96 -11.22 0.65
N LEU A 63 11.35 -10.31 1.40
CA LEU A 63 10.82 -9.05 0.90
C LEU A 63 11.77 -7.90 1.21
N ALA A 64 12.10 -7.12 0.19
CA ALA A 64 12.87 -5.90 0.34
C ALA A 64 11.93 -4.69 0.46
N TRP A 65 12.08 -3.92 1.55
CA TRP A 65 11.27 -2.76 1.89
C TRP A 65 12.08 -1.48 1.77
N PHE A 66 11.45 -0.40 1.30
CA PHE A 66 12.03 0.92 1.25
C PHE A 66 11.06 1.97 1.83
N ASP A 67 11.41 2.51 2.98
CA ASP A 67 10.64 3.56 3.65
C ASP A 67 10.95 4.92 3.03
N PHE A 68 10.13 5.34 2.06
CA PHE A 68 10.34 6.58 1.35
C PHE A 68 10.22 7.81 2.26
N TYR A 69 9.39 7.74 3.29
CA TYR A 69 9.28 8.79 4.29
C TYR A 69 10.59 8.99 5.06
N THR A 70 11.18 7.92 5.58
CA THR A 70 12.39 8.00 6.41
C THR A 70 13.63 8.21 5.56
N GLU A 71 13.77 7.42 4.49
CA GLU A 71 15.02 7.35 3.71
C GLU A 71 15.18 8.52 2.71
N VAL A 72 14.07 9.17 2.33
CA VAL A 72 14.11 10.29 1.38
C VAL A 72 13.58 11.55 2.02
N MET A 73 12.30 11.59 2.42
CA MET A 73 11.67 12.84 2.83
C MET A 73 12.31 13.44 4.09
N MET A 74 12.72 12.59 5.04
CA MET A 74 13.31 13.02 6.31
C MET A 74 14.83 13.07 6.27
N ALA A 75 15.49 12.15 5.58
CA ALA A 75 16.95 12.09 5.50
C ALA A 75 17.54 13.22 4.63
N GLU A 76 16.88 13.52 3.52
CA GLU A 76 17.26 14.59 2.58
C GLU A 76 16.23 15.73 2.62
N PRO A 77 15.98 16.38 3.76
CA PRO A 77 14.78 17.14 4.10
C PRO A 77 14.06 17.77 2.90
N VAL A 78 13.23 16.98 2.23
CA VAL A 78 12.47 17.42 1.05
C VAL A 78 11.30 18.30 1.51
N VAL A 79 11.50 19.60 1.47
CA VAL A 79 10.48 20.57 1.88
C VAL A 79 9.62 20.96 0.68
N VAL A 80 8.33 20.73 0.77
CA VAL A 80 7.35 21.10 -0.26
C VAL A 80 6.56 22.30 0.21
N LYS A 81 6.60 23.40 -0.54
CA LYS A 81 5.84 24.61 -0.22
C LYS A 81 4.34 24.31 -0.17
N GLY A 82 3.72 24.58 0.98
CA GLY A 82 2.29 24.31 1.20
C GLY A 82 2.01 23.02 1.95
N ALA A 83 2.99 22.12 2.14
CA ALA A 83 2.87 21.01 3.07
C ALA A 83 3.13 21.50 4.50
N MET A 84 2.29 21.08 5.44
CA MET A 84 2.40 21.44 6.87
C MET A 84 3.10 20.36 7.69
N ASP A 85 3.23 19.17 7.12
CA ASP A 85 3.90 18.00 7.68
C ASP A 85 4.38 17.10 6.54
N PHE A 86 5.04 15.99 6.87
CA PHE A 86 5.59 15.02 5.90
C PHE A 86 4.66 13.82 5.66
N GLY A 87 3.41 13.86 6.12
CA GLY A 87 2.43 12.82 5.82
C GLY A 87 2.10 12.76 4.33
N LEU A 88 1.87 11.56 3.80
CA LEU A 88 1.60 11.36 2.37
C LEU A 88 0.50 12.29 1.84
N LYS A 89 -0.60 12.46 2.57
CA LYS A 89 -1.71 13.35 2.17
C LYS A 89 -1.32 14.83 2.13
N SER A 90 -0.48 15.28 3.07
CA SER A 90 -0.01 16.65 3.12
C SER A 90 0.92 16.96 1.95
N ILE A 91 1.89 16.09 1.71
CA ILE A 91 2.84 16.19 0.60
C ILE A 91 2.12 16.11 -0.75
N ALA A 92 1.21 15.15 -0.92
CA ALA A 92 0.46 14.98 -2.17
C ALA A 92 -0.38 16.21 -2.53
N ARG A 93 -1.08 16.80 -1.56
CA ARG A 93 -1.86 18.04 -1.78
C ARG A 93 -0.98 19.20 -2.20
N ALA A 94 0.18 19.34 -1.55
CA ALA A 94 1.16 20.36 -1.92
C ALA A 94 1.72 20.08 -3.34
N PHE A 95 2.11 18.87 -3.66
CA PHE A 95 2.56 18.47 -5.00
C PHE A 95 1.49 18.76 -6.07
N LYS A 96 0.24 18.41 -5.80
CA LYS A 96 -0.88 18.71 -6.70
C LYS A 96 -1.05 20.21 -6.93
N SER A 97 -0.93 21.03 -5.89
CA SER A 97 -1.06 22.49 -6.01
C SER A 97 0.03 23.11 -6.88
N HIS A 98 1.17 22.44 -7.03
CA HIS A 98 2.27 22.83 -7.92
C HIS A 98 2.24 22.11 -9.28
N GLY A 99 1.30 21.22 -9.52
CA GLY A 99 1.19 20.46 -10.76
C GLY A 99 2.23 19.34 -10.90
N PHE A 100 2.79 18.85 -9.80
CA PHE A 100 3.81 17.78 -9.79
C PHE A 100 3.19 16.37 -9.79
N VAL A 101 1.96 16.24 -9.30
CA VAL A 101 1.16 15.01 -9.32
C VAL A 101 -0.25 15.31 -9.83
N ASP A 102 -0.90 14.32 -10.40
CA ASP A 102 -2.24 14.46 -10.95
C ASP A 102 -3.32 13.80 -10.09
N THR A 103 -2.95 12.83 -9.28
CA THR A 103 -3.85 12.05 -8.45
C THR A 103 -4.09 12.69 -7.09
N LEU A 104 -5.33 12.69 -6.63
CA LEU A 104 -5.73 12.98 -5.24
C LEU A 104 -6.92 12.14 -4.85
N TRP A 105 -7.07 11.94 -3.52
CA TRP A 105 -8.26 11.28 -2.95
C TRP A 105 -9.52 12.06 -3.26
N LYS A 106 -10.53 11.33 -3.69
CA LYS A 106 -11.92 11.79 -3.77
C LYS A 106 -12.60 11.60 -2.40
N GLU A 107 -13.90 11.72 -2.36
CA GLU A 107 -14.68 11.35 -1.18
C GLU A 107 -14.51 9.86 -0.85
N GLY A 108 -14.33 9.54 0.42
CA GLY A 108 -14.09 8.17 0.90
C GLY A 108 -13.75 8.15 2.39
N PRO A 109 -13.22 7.07 2.92
CA PRO A 109 -12.76 6.99 4.30
C PRO A 109 -11.79 8.13 4.64
N ALA A 110 -11.99 8.78 5.78
CA ALA A 110 -11.18 9.94 6.16
C ALA A 110 -9.72 9.57 6.43
N ASP A 111 -9.49 8.35 6.92
CA ASP A 111 -8.19 7.82 7.30
C ASP A 111 -8.17 6.27 7.30
N GLY A 112 -7.00 5.71 7.56
CA GLY A 112 -6.80 4.25 7.59
C GLY A 112 -7.63 3.54 8.67
N LEU A 113 -7.86 4.17 9.83
CA LEU A 113 -8.69 3.58 10.87
C LEU A 113 -10.15 3.49 10.43
N GLY A 114 -10.67 4.55 9.80
CA GLY A 114 -12.00 4.56 9.18
C GLY A 114 -12.15 3.47 8.12
N ALA A 115 -11.13 3.25 7.30
CA ALA A 115 -11.12 2.18 6.32
C ALA A 115 -11.15 0.79 6.97
N MET A 116 -10.37 0.55 8.03
CA MET A 116 -10.36 -0.71 8.77
C MET A 116 -11.71 -1.02 9.41
N VAL A 117 -12.31 -0.05 10.09
CA VAL A 117 -13.65 -0.19 10.72
C VAL A 117 -14.72 -0.42 9.65
N GLY A 118 -14.64 0.30 8.53
CA GLY A 118 -15.55 0.11 7.39
C GLY A 118 -15.44 -1.29 6.79
N ALA A 119 -14.23 -1.80 6.58
CA ALA A 119 -14.01 -3.16 6.07
C ALA A 119 -14.56 -4.23 7.03
N PHE A 120 -14.42 -4.03 8.34
CA PHE A 120 -15.02 -4.91 9.34
C PHE A 120 -16.56 -4.93 9.24
N TRP A 121 -17.19 -3.77 9.10
CA TRP A 121 -18.65 -3.70 8.91
C TRP A 121 -19.11 -4.37 7.62
N CYS A 122 -18.40 -4.20 6.51
CA CYS A 122 -18.70 -4.91 5.27
C CYS A 122 -18.58 -6.42 5.43
N HIS A 123 -17.58 -6.89 6.17
CA HIS A 123 -17.42 -8.32 6.49
C HIS A 123 -18.59 -8.87 7.33
N GLU A 124 -18.97 -8.15 8.39
CA GLU A 124 -20.12 -8.53 9.23
C GLU A 124 -21.43 -8.57 8.43
N ALA A 125 -21.68 -7.56 7.60
CA ALA A 125 -22.87 -7.50 6.74
C ALA A 125 -22.91 -8.68 5.75
N ALA A 126 -21.80 -8.96 5.08
CA ALA A 126 -21.69 -10.11 4.17
C ALA A 126 -21.86 -11.45 4.88
N SER A 127 -21.38 -11.58 6.12
CA SER A 127 -21.51 -12.81 6.93
C SER A 127 -22.96 -13.10 7.34
N GLN A 128 -23.81 -12.07 7.44
CA GLN A 128 -25.22 -12.17 7.80
C GLN A 128 -26.15 -12.23 6.58
N GLY A 129 -25.63 -11.95 5.39
CA GLY A 129 -26.39 -11.90 4.12
C GLY A 129 -25.99 -12.98 3.13
N THR A 130 -26.49 -12.84 1.90
CA THR A 130 -26.15 -13.73 0.76
C THR A 130 -25.16 -13.06 -0.21
N GLY A 131 -24.73 -11.84 0.05
CA GLY A 131 -23.81 -11.06 -0.78
C GLY A 131 -22.34 -11.28 -0.43
N SER A 132 -21.48 -10.76 -1.28
CA SER A 132 -20.04 -10.67 -1.03
C SER A 132 -19.69 -9.31 -0.40
N MET A 133 -18.71 -9.27 0.45
CA MET A 133 -18.16 -8.01 0.98
C MET A 133 -17.68 -7.06 -0.14
N HIS A 134 -17.29 -7.59 -1.31
CA HIS A 134 -16.93 -6.80 -2.49
C HIS A 134 -18.12 -6.08 -3.15
N ASP A 135 -19.35 -6.52 -2.88
CA ASP A 135 -20.57 -5.89 -3.41
C ASP A 135 -20.94 -4.62 -2.62
N GLU A 136 -20.36 -4.44 -1.43
CA GLU A 136 -20.58 -3.28 -0.58
C GLU A 136 -19.92 -2.03 -1.14
N GLU A 137 -20.69 -0.94 -1.26
CA GLU A 137 -20.20 0.35 -1.76
C GLU A 137 -19.03 0.88 -0.92
N LEU A 138 -19.12 0.74 0.41
CA LEU A 138 -18.04 1.17 1.31
C LEU A 138 -16.76 0.37 1.05
N MET A 139 -16.85 -0.92 0.73
CA MET A 139 -15.66 -1.72 0.42
C MET A 139 -15.00 -1.29 -0.89
N ARG A 140 -15.80 -0.89 -1.90
CA ARG A 140 -15.27 -0.29 -3.14
C ARG A 140 -14.56 1.02 -2.87
N GLN A 141 -15.16 1.89 -2.05
CA GLN A 141 -14.53 3.17 -1.65
C GLN A 141 -13.21 2.96 -0.90
N ILE A 142 -13.10 1.91 -0.07
CA ILE A 142 -11.85 1.53 0.60
C ILE A 142 -10.82 1.05 -0.42
N GLY A 143 -11.23 0.28 -1.42
CA GLY A 143 -10.37 -0.14 -2.53
C GLY A 143 -9.83 1.07 -3.31
N ASP A 144 -10.71 1.96 -3.74
CA ASP A 144 -10.34 3.19 -4.45
C ASP A 144 -9.39 4.07 -3.61
N TYR A 145 -9.63 4.17 -2.31
CA TYR A 145 -8.77 4.90 -1.39
C TYR A 145 -7.34 4.33 -1.35
N ASN A 146 -7.20 3.01 -1.22
CA ASN A 146 -5.91 2.34 -1.20
C ASN A 146 -5.18 2.46 -2.54
N GLU A 147 -5.92 2.36 -3.66
CA GLU A 147 -5.34 2.58 -5.00
C GLU A 147 -4.76 3.98 -5.13
N VAL A 148 -5.47 5.00 -4.64
CA VAL A 148 -4.98 6.38 -4.66
C VAL A 148 -3.74 6.57 -3.80
N ASP A 149 -3.64 5.94 -2.62
CA ASP A 149 -2.42 5.97 -1.80
C ASP A 149 -1.20 5.47 -2.60
N CYS A 150 -1.35 4.36 -3.33
CA CYS A 150 -0.29 3.81 -4.18
C CYS A 150 0.05 4.72 -5.37
N LEU A 151 -0.96 5.21 -6.09
CA LEU A 151 -0.77 6.07 -7.26
C LEU A 151 -0.09 7.38 -6.92
N VAL A 152 -0.51 8.05 -5.86
CA VAL A 152 0.08 9.31 -5.40
C VAL A 152 1.55 9.11 -5.01
N MET A 153 1.85 8.04 -4.30
CA MET A 153 3.23 7.71 -3.92
C MET A 153 4.08 7.45 -5.17
N MET A 154 3.57 6.69 -6.14
CA MET A 154 4.24 6.43 -7.41
C MET A 154 4.52 7.74 -8.18
N GLU A 155 3.53 8.61 -8.31
CA GLU A 155 3.68 9.90 -8.98
C GLU A 155 4.73 10.78 -8.29
N ALA A 156 4.70 10.86 -6.95
CA ALA A 156 5.67 11.62 -6.17
C ALA A 156 7.10 11.10 -6.34
N ILE A 157 7.29 9.78 -6.29
CA ILE A 157 8.58 9.14 -6.53
C ILE A 157 9.07 9.43 -7.95
N ASN A 158 8.21 9.29 -8.95
CA ASN A 158 8.58 9.55 -10.35
C ASN A 158 8.95 11.01 -10.58
N TYR A 159 8.22 11.94 -9.99
CA TYR A 159 8.55 13.37 -10.04
C TYR A 159 9.94 13.63 -9.44
N LEU A 160 10.20 13.16 -8.22
CA LEU A 160 11.48 13.38 -7.56
C LEU A 160 12.65 12.74 -8.31
N ARG A 161 12.48 11.56 -8.88
CA ARG A 161 13.51 10.90 -9.71
C ARG A 161 13.84 11.64 -11.00
N LYS A 162 12.87 12.38 -11.52
CA LYS A 162 13.05 13.11 -12.79
C LYS A 162 13.69 14.46 -12.58
N GLU A 163 13.37 15.14 -11.49
CA GLU A 163 13.74 16.55 -11.27
C GLU A 163 14.96 16.69 -10.30
N HIS A 164 15.34 15.60 -9.62
CA HIS A 164 16.44 15.54 -8.65
C HIS A 164 17.29 14.28 -8.81
#